data_ba177b2f0fd628603b2160bd701c0b2b
#
_entry.id   ba177b2f0fd628603b2160bd701c0b2b
#
_cell.length_a   1.000
_cell.length_b   1.000
_cell.length_c   1.000
_cell.angle_alpha   90.00
_cell.angle_beta   90.00
_cell.angle_gamma   90.00
#
_symmetry.space_group_name_H-M   'P 1'
#
loop_
_entity.id
_entity.type
_entity.pdbx_description
1 polymer ?
#
loop_
_entity_poly.entity_id
_entity_poly.type
_entity_poly.pdbx_seq_one_letter_code
_entity_poly.pdbx_strand_id
1 'polypeptide(L)'
;VLKVRPDLQVLLTDVDTSLHMNNGRYWTLMDHGRADIMIRSGLWRAIVKRGWVPVVSAGQIRFRREMKLFQAFVLETRILTWSEGHVVMEHRLLSKARDGKPVLNAIALVRAGLYDRRERRYVPMSRLLEEIGLEAEPPQASPEVEAFLRAEETLKSAA
;
A
#
# COMPACT_ATOMS: atom_id res chain seq x y z
N VAL A 1 9.44 -9.85 3.30
CA VAL A 1 8.11 -9.22 3.32
C VAL A 1 7.96 -8.43 4.60
N LEU A 2 8.05 -7.11 4.53
CA LEU A 2 7.83 -6.23 5.67
C LEU A 2 6.33 -6.16 5.97
N LYS A 3 5.93 -6.64 7.14
CA LYS A 3 4.57 -6.59 7.65
C LYS A 3 4.50 -5.48 8.69
N VAL A 4 3.74 -4.44 8.41
CA VAL A 4 3.53 -3.34 9.35
C VAL A 4 2.22 -3.56 10.07
N ARG A 5 2.24 -3.44 11.40
CA ARG A 5 1.06 -3.60 12.25
C ARG A 5 1.03 -2.51 13.33
N PRO A 6 0.73 -1.26 12.99
CA PRO A 6 0.40 -0.31 14.04
C PRO A 6 -1.00 -0.64 14.58
N ASP A 7 -1.17 -0.57 15.90
CA ASP A 7 -2.49 -0.55 16.51
C ASP A 7 -3.09 0.83 16.27
N LEU A 8 -4.21 0.87 15.57
CA LEU A 8 -4.91 2.07 15.15
C LEU A 8 -6.32 2.08 15.72
N GLN A 9 -6.91 3.26 15.78
CA GLN A 9 -8.30 3.45 16.18
C GLN A 9 -8.98 4.43 15.23
N VAL A 10 -10.24 4.18 14.89
CA VAL A 10 -11.06 5.10 14.11
C VAL A 10 -11.37 6.34 14.93
N LEU A 11 -10.97 7.50 14.46
CA LEU A 11 -11.16 8.79 15.14
C LEU A 11 -12.38 9.53 14.58
N LEU A 12 -12.81 10.57 15.29
CA LEU A 12 -13.90 11.46 14.83
C LEU A 12 -13.61 12.10 13.47
N THR A 13 -12.34 12.38 13.18
CA THR A 13 -11.90 12.93 11.89
C THR A 13 -11.91 11.92 10.74
N ASP A 14 -12.12 10.65 11.04
CA ASP A 14 -12.10 9.56 10.07
C ASP A 14 -13.49 9.15 9.60
N VAL A 15 -14.53 9.57 10.31
CA VAL A 15 -15.90 9.12 10.03
C VAL A 15 -16.68 10.13 9.17
N ASP A 16 -17.66 9.61 8.46
CA ASP A 16 -18.67 10.38 7.73
C ASP A 16 -19.93 10.61 8.58
N THR A 17 -20.98 11.16 7.95
CA THR A 17 -22.28 11.42 8.58
C THR A 17 -22.98 10.18 9.13
N SER A 18 -22.59 8.99 8.69
CA SER A 18 -23.12 7.69 9.16
C SER A 18 -22.33 7.14 10.34
N LEU A 19 -21.33 7.87 10.86
CA LEU A 19 -20.41 7.46 11.93
C LEU A 19 -19.59 6.21 11.59
N HIS A 20 -19.43 5.93 10.31
CA HIS A 20 -18.53 4.90 9.78
C HIS A 20 -17.31 5.54 9.14
N MET A 21 -16.19 4.81 9.13
CA MET A 21 -14.97 5.31 8.50
C MET A 21 -15.24 5.69 7.03
N ASN A 22 -14.95 6.94 6.70
CA ASN A 22 -15.07 7.45 5.34
C ASN A 22 -14.15 6.71 4.38
N ASN A 23 -14.64 6.38 3.18
CA ASN A 23 -13.89 5.61 2.19
C ASN A 23 -12.55 6.25 1.80
N GLY A 24 -12.46 7.57 1.78
CA GLY A 24 -11.21 8.29 1.50
C GLY A 24 -10.15 8.10 2.59
N ARG A 25 -10.56 7.86 3.84
CA ARG A 25 -9.63 7.66 4.96
C ARG A 25 -8.86 6.34 4.86
N TYR A 26 -9.44 5.31 4.25
CA TYR A 26 -8.72 4.06 3.98
C TYR A 26 -7.47 4.31 3.15
N TRP A 27 -7.55 5.14 2.11
CA TRP A 27 -6.41 5.49 1.26
C TRP A 27 -5.33 6.24 2.04
N THR A 28 -5.72 7.23 2.86
CA THR A 28 -4.79 7.96 3.72
C THR A 28 -4.04 7.04 4.69
N LEU A 29 -4.76 6.09 5.32
CA LEU A 29 -4.14 5.13 6.22
C LEU A 29 -3.16 4.19 5.50
N MET A 30 -3.47 3.80 4.27
CA MET A 30 -2.56 2.99 3.44
C MET A 30 -1.29 3.75 3.07
N ASP A 31 -1.33 5.09 2.94
CA ASP A 31 -0.13 5.91 2.77
C ASP A 31 0.83 5.75 3.96
N HIS A 32 0.30 5.72 5.19
CA HIS A 32 1.10 5.48 6.39
C HIS A 32 1.76 4.09 6.35
N GLY A 33 1.03 3.07 5.90
CA GLY A 33 1.59 1.71 5.74
C GLY A 33 2.75 1.66 4.75
N ARG A 34 2.63 2.37 3.62
CA ARG A 34 3.71 2.47 2.63
C ARG A 34 4.91 3.27 3.17
N ALA A 35 4.64 4.39 3.84
CA ALA A 35 5.69 5.19 4.46
C ALA A 35 6.50 4.38 5.50
N ASP A 36 5.82 3.58 6.32
CA ASP A 36 6.48 2.74 7.31
C ASP A 36 7.38 1.66 6.68
N ILE A 37 6.97 1.04 5.57
CA ILE A 37 7.84 0.13 4.81
C ILE A 37 9.10 0.86 4.33
N MET A 38 8.96 2.05 3.75
CA MET A 38 10.10 2.84 3.26
C MET A 38 11.06 3.23 4.39
N ILE A 39 10.54 3.57 5.57
CA ILE A 39 11.35 3.93 6.74
C ILE A 39 12.09 2.69 7.26
N ARG A 40 11.40 1.59 7.51
CA ARG A 40 11.97 0.37 8.09
C ARG A 40 12.94 -0.34 7.17
N SER A 41 12.74 -0.28 5.85
CA SER A 41 13.69 -0.82 4.87
C SER A 41 14.95 0.01 4.72
N GLY A 42 14.99 1.23 5.27
CA GLY A 42 16.06 2.19 5.06
C GLY A 42 15.97 2.96 3.73
N LEU A 43 15.00 2.64 2.89
CA LEU A 43 14.80 3.28 1.58
C LEU A 43 14.52 4.79 1.70
N TRP A 44 13.92 5.22 2.82
CA TRP A 44 13.66 6.64 3.08
C TRP A 44 14.91 7.51 3.01
N ARG A 45 16.07 7.01 3.45
CA ARG A 45 17.34 7.73 3.36
C ARG A 45 17.74 7.98 1.91
N ALA A 46 17.60 6.96 1.05
CA ALA A 46 17.87 7.08 -0.38
C ALA A 46 16.88 8.04 -1.07
N ILE A 47 15.59 7.95 -0.73
CA ILE A 47 14.54 8.84 -1.24
C ILE A 47 14.91 10.30 -0.99
N VAL A 48 15.23 10.66 0.26
CA VAL A 48 15.59 12.04 0.63
C VAL A 48 16.90 12.47 -0.04
N LYS A 49 17.95 11.64 0.01
CA LYS A 49 19.27 11.95 -0.56
C LYS A 49 19.23 12.15 -2.07
N ARG A 50 18.44 11.35 -2.79
CA ARG A 50 18.39 11.37 -4.25
C ARG A 50 17.28 12.27 -4.80
N GLY A 51 16.37 12.75 -3.95
CA GLY A 51 15.22 13.55 -4.36
C GLY A 51 14.20 12.75 -5.16
N TRP A 52 14.06 11.46 -4.86
CA TRP A 52 13.03 10.61 -5.43
C TRP A 52 11.67 10.93 -4.83
N VAL A 53 10.61 10.65 -5.56
CA VAL A 53 9.23 10.93 -5.12
C VAL A 53 8.42 9.65 -5.16
N PRO A 54 7.82 9.22 -4.04
CA PRO A 54 6.86 8.13 -4.04
C PRO A 54 5.62 8.50 -4.86
N VAL A 55 5.22 7.61 -5.75
CA VAL A 55 4.07 7.78 -6.65
C VAL A 55 3.19 6.55 -6.59
N VAL A 56 1.89 6.75 -6.42
CA VAL A 56 0.87 5.73 -6.61
C VAL A 56 0.26 5.93 -7.99
N SER A 57 0.34 4.92 -8.84
CA SER A 57 -0.17 4.98 -10.22
C SER A 57 -1.55 4.34 -10.37
N ALA A 58 -1.87 3.35 -9.54
CA ALA A 58 -3.16 2.68 -9.58
C ALA A 58 -3.51 2.09 -8.21
N GLY A 59 -4.79 1.93 -7.93
CA GLY A 59 -5.26 1.29 -6.73
C GLY A 59 -6.66 0.73 -6.89
N GLN A 60 -6.90 -0.41 -6.27
CA GLN A 60 -8.20 -1.06 -6.20
C GLN A 60 -8.46 -1.46 -4.75
N ILE A 61 -9.63 -1.10 -4.23
CA ILE A 61 -10.03 -1.45 -2.86
C ILE A 61 -11.37 -2.20 -2.89
N ARG A 62 -11.48 -3.19 -2.02
CA ARG A 62 -12.73 -3.87 -1.71
C ARG A 62 -13.07 -3.64 -0.25
N PHE A 63 -14.15 -2.91 0.01
CA PHE A 63 -14.76 -2.77 1.32
C PHE A 63 -15.60 -4.00 1.61
N ARG A 64 -15.39 -4.62 2.77
CA ARG A 64 -16.09 -5.85 3.17
C ARG A 64 -17.00 -5.64 4.37
N ARG A 65 -16.51 -4.87 5.34
CA ARG A 65 -17.25 -4.53 6.56
C ARG A 65 -16.88 -3.12 6.98
N GLU A 66 -17.87 -2.34 7.33
CA GLU A 66 -17.68 -1.01 7.87
C GLU A 66 -16.86 -1.03 9.17
N MET A 67 -16.13 0.04 9.42
CA MET A 67 -15.48 0.30 10.70
C MET A 67 -16.17 1.48 11.38
N LYS A 68 -16.52 1.26 12.65
CA LYS A 68 -17.26 2.22 13.45
C LYS A 68 -16.33 3.15 14.20
N LEU A 69 -16.85 4.30 14.60
CA LEU A 69 -16.15 5.24 15.46
C LEU A 69 -15.56 4.53 16.69
N PHE A 70 -14.32 4.85 17.03
CA PHE A 70 -13.52 4.29 18.12
C PHE A 70 -13.18 2.79 18.00
N GLN A 71 -13.53 2.14 16.89
CA GLN A 71 -13.15 0.75 16.66
C GLN A 71 -11.64 0.64 16.47
N ALA A 72 -11.02 -0.25 17.24
CA ALA A 72 -9.61 -0.59 17.07
C ALA A 72 -9.41 -1.49 15.84
N PHE A 73 -8.34 -1.25 15.10
CA PHE A 73 -7.97 -2.04 13.93
C PHE A 73 -6.45 -2.08 13.72
N VAL A 74 -6.04 -2.99 12.87
CA VAL A 74 -4.65 -3.17 12.43
C VAL A 74 -4.58 -2.96 10.94
N LEU A 75 -3.60 -2.20 10.49
CA LEU A 75 -3.23 -2.09 9.09
C LEU A 75 -2.05 -3.02 8.80
N GLU A 76 -2.28 -4.01 7.95
CA GLU A 76 -1.21 -4.85 7.40
C GLU A 76 -0.87 -4.38 5.99
N THR A 77 0.41 -4.14 5.73
CA THR A 77 0.92 -3.78 4.41
C THR A 77 2.02 -4.76 4.03
N ARG A 78 1.93 -5.32 2.83
CA ARG A 78 2.93 -6.25 2.31
C ARG A 78 3.19 -6.04 0.83
N ILE A 79 4.41 -6.28 0.40
CA ILE A 79 4.77 -6.33 -1.01
C ILE A 79 4.39 -7.72 -1.54
N LEU A 80 3.63 -7.75 -2.64
CA LEU A 80 3.20 -8.99 -3.29
C LEU A 80 4.15 -9.40 -4.41
N THR A 81 4.52 -8.44 -5.25
CA THR A 81 5.44 -8.64 -6.37
C THR A 81 5.98 -7.29 -6.84
N TRP A 82 6.94 -7.32 -7.75
CA TRP A 82 7.46 -6.11 -8.40
C TRP A 82 7.96 -6.44 -9.81
N SER A 83 8.09 -5.40 -10.61
CA SER A 83 8.80 -5.42 -11.89
C SER A 83 9.65 -4.15 -12.01
N GLU A 84 10.31 -3.96 -13.14
CA GLU A 84 11.04 -2.72 -13.36
C GLU A 84 10.12 -1.51 -13.29
N GLY A 85 10.43 -0.59 -12.36
CA GLY A 85 9.73 0.68 -12.19
C GLY A 85 8.49 0.66 -11.30
N HIS A 86 7.99 -0.48 -10.86
CA HIS A 86 6.86 -0.53 -9.94
C HIS A 86 6.83 -1.74 -9.01
N VAL A 87 6.10 -1.58 -7.92
CA VAL A 87 5.81 -2.60 -6.91
C VAL A 87 4.29 -2.71 -6.75
N VAL A 88 3.78 -3.92 -6.55
CA VAL A 88 2.40 -4.16 -6.15
C VAL A 88 2.36 -4.51 -4.68
N MET A 89 1.60 -3.72 -3.93
CA MET A 89 1.41 -3.90 -2.49
C MET A 89 -0.03 -4.26 -2.18
N GLU A 90 -0.21 -5.09 -1.16
CA GLU A 90 -1.50 -5.36 -0.55
C GLU A 90 -1.60 -4.63 0.78
N HIS A 91 -2.75 -4.03 1.01
CA HIS A 91 -3.12 -3.47 2.30
C HIS A 91 -4.36 -4.21 2.83
N ARG A 92 -4.33 -4.59 4.10
CA ARG A 92 -5.47 -5.18 4.80
C ARG A 92 -5.77 -4.40 6.06
N LEU A 93 -7.01 -4.00 6.22
CA LEU A 93 -7.49 -3.42 7.47
C LEU A 93 -8.29 -4.49 8.20
N LEU A 94 -7.86 -4.80 9.42
CA LEU A 94 -8.36 -5.91 10.22
C LEU A 94 -8.80 -5.40 11.59
N SER A 95 -10.05 -5.62 11.95
CA SER A 95 -10.53 -5.43 13.33
C SER A 95 -10.67 -6.77 14.05
N LYS A 96 -11.10 -6.74 15.30
CA LYS A 96 -11.40 -7.94 16.08
C LYS A 96 -12.91 -8.07 16.28
N ALA A 97 -13.43 -9.27 16.09
CA ALA A 97 -14.78 -9.63 16.50
C ALA A 97 -14.87 -9.74 18.02
N ARG A 98 -16.11 -9.87 18.56
CA ARG A 98 -16.32 -10.04 20.00
C ARG A 98 -15.65 -11.30 20.57
N ASP A 99 -15.52 -12.35 19.77
CA ASP A 99 -14.80 -13.59 20.12
C ASP A 99 -13.27 -13.50 19.94
N GLY A 100 -12.75 -12.31 19.62
CA GLY A 100 -11.32 -12.04 19.43
C GLY A 100 -10.75 -12.43 18.07
N LYS A 101 -11.54 -13.03 17.18
CA LYS A 101 -11.09 -13.41 15.84
C LYS A 101 -10.87 -12.19 14.94
N PRO A 102 -9.88 -12.25 14.04
CA PRO A 102 -9.65 -11.18 13.08
C PRO A 102 -10.79 -11.09 12.07
N VAL A 103 -11.22 -9.87 11.79
CA VAL A 103 -12.25 -9.56 10.80
C VAL A 103 -11.64 -8.68 9.73
N LEU A 104 -11.68 -9.12 8.48
CA LEU A 104 -11.22 -8.33 7.35
C LEU A 104 -12.28 -7.27 7.01
N ASN A 105 -11.94 -6.01 7.25
CA ASN A 105 -12.80 -4.85 6.95
C ASN A 105 -12.61 -4.36 5.52
N ALA A 106 -11.37 -4.24 5.07
CA ALA A 106 -11.03 -3.87 3.70
C ALA A 106 -9.74 -4.53 3.25
N ILE A 107 -9.65 -4.74 1.94
CA ILE A 107 -8.44 -5.20 1.25
C ILE A 107 -8.21 -4.36 0.02
N ALA A 108 -6.97 -3.94 -0.22
CA ALA A 108 -6.61 -3.16 -1.39
C ALA A 108 -5.33 -3.67 -2.04
N LEU A 109 -5.27 -3.53 -3.37
CA LEU A 109 -4.06 -3.64 -4.16
C LEU A 109 -3.66 -2.25 -4.63
N VAL A 110 -2.37 -1.94 -4.53
CA VAL A 110 -1.82 -0.63 -4.92
C VAL A 110 -0.58 -0.86 -5.76
N ARG A 111 -0.54 -0.24 -6.93
CA ARG A 111 0.65 -0.14 -7.77
C ARG A 111 1.36 1.18 -7.45
N ALA A 112 2.60 1.08 -7.02
CA ALA A 112 3.39 2.24 -6.63
C ALA A 112 4.82 2.13 -7.18
N GLY A 113 5.54 3.24 -7.15
CA GLY A 113 6.94 3.30 -7.54
C GLY A 113 7.61 4.55 -6.97
N LEU A 114 8.89 4.68 -7.24
CA LEU A 114 9.64 5.90 -6.98
C LEU A 114 9.97 6.59 -8.30
N TYR A 115 9.70 7.87 -8.40
CA TYR A 115 9.98 8.67 -9.59
C TYR A 115 11.20 9.57 -9.34
N ASP A 116 12.19 9.48 -10.23
CA ASP A 116 13.34 10.37 -10.23
C ASP A 116 13.04 11.61 -11.09
N ARG A 117 12.88 12.76 -10.43
CA ARG A 117 12.59 14.02 -11.10
C ARG A 117 13.74 14.54 -11.98
N ARG A 118 14.99 14.17 -11.67
CA ARG A 118 16.17 14.58 -12.43
C ARG A 118 16.29 13.78 -13.72
N GLU A 119 16.14 12.46 -13.60
CA GLU A 119 16.21 11.55 -14.75
C GLU A 119 14.87 11.46 -15.49
N ARG A 120 13.79 12.02 -14.92
CA ARG A 120 12.42 12.04 -15.47
C ARG A 120 11.88 10.65 -15.82
N ARG A 121 12.18 9.68 -14.97
CA ARG A 121 11.75 8.28 -15.12
C ARG A 121 11.52 7.62 -13.77
N TYR A 122 10.81 6.50 -13.79
CA TYR A 122 10.71 5.64 -12.61
C TYR A 122 12.06 5.01 -12.29
N VAL A 123 12.34 4.91 -10.99
CA VAL A 123 13.56 4.26 -10.48
C VAL A 123 13.42 2.75 -10.66
N PRO A 124 14.36 2.08 -11.32
CA PRO A 124 14.32 0.63 -11.46
C PRO A 124 14.34 -0.08 -10.11
N MET A 125 13.61 -1.19 -9.98
CA MET A 125 13.56 -1.95 -8.73
C MET A 125 14.93 -2.50 -8.33
N SER A 126 15.75 -2.91 -9.29
CA SER A 126 17.14 -3.32 -9.07
C SER A 126 17.93 -2.28 -8.30
N ARG A 127 17.79 -0.99 -8.66
CA ARG A 127 18.45 0.12 -7.96
C ARG A 127 17.90 0.33 -6.55
N LEU A 128 16.59 0.11 -6.33
CA LEU A 128 15.98 0.22 -5.00
C LEU A 128 16.49 -0.89 -4.07
N LEU A 129 16.59 -2.11 -4.57
CA LEU A 129 17.12 -3.25 -3.82
C LEU A 129 18.59 -3.05 -3.46
N GLU A 130 19.41 -2.56 -4.39
CA GLU A 130 20.80 -2.21 -4.15
C GLU A 130 20.96 -1.16 -3.04
N GLU A 131 20.13 -0.09 -3.04
CA GLU A 131 20.19 0.96 -2.02
C GLU A 131 19.90 0.46 -0.60
N ILE A 132 19.12 -0.60 -0.46
CA ILE A 132 18.79 -1.22 0.83
C ILE A 132 19.62 -2.48 1.11
N GLY A 133 20.56 -2.82 0.24
CA GLY A 133 21.45 -3.97 0.40
C GLY A 133 20.74 -5.32 0.34
N LEU A 134 19.68 -5.44 -0.46
CA LEU A 134 18.90 -6.65 -0.64
C LEU A 134 19.09 -7.21 -2.05
N GLU A 135 19.31 -8.53 -2.12
CA GLU A 135 19.14 -9.30 -3.33
C GLU A 135 17.88 -10.15 -3.19
N ALA A 136 16.92 -9.95 -4.08
CA ALA A 136 15.67 -10.69 -4.06
C ALA A 136 15.06 -10.75 -5.46
N GLU A 137 14.47 -11.89 -5.76
CA GLU A 137 13.66 -12.09 -6.95
C GLU A 137 12.20 -11.75 -6.66
N PRO A 138 11.45 -11.20 -7.63
CA PRO A 138 10.04 -10.92 -7.44
C PRO A 138 9.26 -12.22 -7.20
N PRO A 139 8.41 -12.28 -6.17
CA PRO A 139 7.46 -13.37 -6.03
C PRO A 139 6.57 -13.48 -7.27
N GLN A 140 6.16 -14.69 -7.61
CA GLN A 140 5.20 -14.91 -8.68
C GLN A 140 3.89 -14.17 -8.38
N ALA A 141 3.37 -13.45 -9.36
CA ALA A 141 2.11 -12.75 -9.24
C ALA A 141 0.94 -13.74 -9.05
N SER A 142 0.07 -13.46 -8.10
CA SER A 142 -1.17 -14.22 -7.94
C SER A 142 -2.20 -13.81 -9.01
N PRO A 143 -3.23 -14.65 -9.26
CA PRO A 143 -4.27 -14.32 -10.24
C PRO A 143 -4.95 -12.96 -9.99
N GLU A 144 -5.12 -12.55 -8.73
CA GLU A 144 -5.70 -11.26 -8.36
C GLU A 144 -4.78 -10.10 -8.77
N VAL A 145 -3.47 -10.26 -8.56
CA VAL A 145 -2.47 -9.27 -8.96
C VAL A 145 -2.40 -9.14 -10.47
N GLU A 146 -2.43 -10.26 -11.20
CA GLU A 146 -2.46 -10.25 -12.67
C GLU A 146 -3.73 -9.56 -13.21
N ALA A 147 -4.90 -9.84 -12.62
CA ALA A 147 -6.15 -9.20 -13.00
C ALA A 147 -6.12 -7.68 -12.75
N PHE A 148 -5.57 -7.25 -11.60
CA PHE A 148 -5.38 -5.85 -11.27
C PHE A 148 -4.46 -5.13 -12.27
N LEU A 149 -3.32 -5.73 -12.61
CA LEU A 149 -2.39 -5.16 -13.58
C LEU A 149 -2.97 -5.08 -14.99
N ARG A 150 -3.74 -6.09 -15.43
CA ARG A 150 -4.46 -6.04 -16.73
C ARG A 150 -5.50 -4.91 -16.76
N ALA A 151 -6.26 -4.71 -15.68
CA ALA A 151 -7.22 -3.62 -15.60
C ALA A 151 -6.54 -2.24 -15.69
N GLU A 152 -5.39 -2.09 -15.04
CA GLU A 152 -4.60 -0.86 -15.08
C GLU A 152 -4.06 -0.56 -16.48
N GLU A 153 -3.52 -1.56 -17.19
CA GLU A 153 -3.07 -1.40 -18.58
C GLU A 153 -4.22 -1.02 -19.52
N THR A 154 -5.41 -1.57 -19.30
CA THR A 154 -6.61 -1.21 -20.06
C THR A 154 -6.99 0.25 -19.86
N LEU A 155 -6.97 0.74 -18.61
CA LEU A 155 -7.24 2.15 -18.29
C LEU A 155 -6.18 3.09 -18.90
N LYS A 156 -4.92 2.71 -18.85
CA LYS A 156 -3.82 3.47 -19.43
C LYS A 156 -3.93 3.62 -20.94
N SER A 157 -4.39 2.59 -21.65
CA SER A 157 -4.61 2.64 -23.09
C SER A 157 -5.89 3.37 -23.50
N ALA A 158 -6.80 3.65 -22.57
CA ALA A 158 -8.03 4.40 -22.78
C ALA A 158 -7.86 5.92 -22.58
N ALA A 159 -6.72 6.36 -22.06
CA ALA A 159 -6.37 7.76 -21.81
C ALA A 159 -5.43 8.29 -22.89
#